data_bfc7cbb02b3eb3c44b5a85f4f7bbfe7c
#
_entry.id   bfc7cbb02b3eb3c44b5a85f4f7bbfe7c
#
_cell.length_a   1.000
_cell.length_b   1.000
_cell.length_c   1.000
_cell.angle_alpha   90.00
_cell.angle_beta   90.00
_cell.angle_gamma   90.00
#
_symmetry.space_group_name_H-M   'P 1'
#
loop_
_entity.id
_entity.type
_entity.pdbx_description
1 polymer ?
#
loop_
_entity_poly.entity_id
_entity_poly.type
_entity_poly.pdbx_seq_one_letter_code
_entity_poly.pdbx_strand_id
1 'polypeptide(L)'
;MVRAPFDGVATQVDALQPGTYLVAQTAALTNTGAVALVATGDVWVDANMKETDLTHVKTGDRAKIWVDSYPGHVWSGTVASIAPAAGSEFSILPAQNSSGNWVKVGQRIPVRVRIDPKSEKIQLRAGMSVTVEIDTGHRRTLSELF
;
A
#
# COMPACT_ATOMS: atom_id res chain seq x y z
N MET A 1 -33.97 -4.55 -3.48
CA MET A 1 -32.93 -4.12 -4.44
C MET A 1 -31.65 -3.84 -3.66
N VAL A 2 -30.57 -4.54 -3.93
CA VAL A 2 -29.26 -4.33 -3.28
C VAL A 2 -28.48 -3.33 -4.11
N ARG A 3 -27.91 -2.31 -3.47
CA ARG A 3 -27.09 -1.27 -4.12
C ARG A 3 -25.66 -1.33 -3.61
N ALA A 4 -24.69 -0.97 -4.47
CA ALA A 4 -23.31 -0.80 -4.07
C ALA A 4 -23.20 0.34 -3.04
N PRO A 5 -22.43 0.18 -1.96
CA PRO A 5 -22.25 1.21 -0.93
C PRO A 5 -21.31 2.34 -1.37
N PHE A 6 -20.49 2.14 -2.41
CA PHE A 6 -19.57 3.11 -2.98
C PHE A 6 -19.32 2.85 -4.46
N ASP A 7 -18.73 3.79 -5.16
CA ASP A 7 -18.37 3.67 -6.56
C ASP A 7 -17.16 2.76 -6.74
N GLY A 8 -17.26 1.79 -7.64
CA GLY A 8 -16.21 0.80 -7.84
C GLY A 8 -16.49 -0.15 -8.98
N VAL A 9 -15.56 -1.06 -9.20
CA VAL A 9 -15.67 -2.15 -10.17
C VAL A 9 -16.01 -3.44 -9.44
N ALA A 10 -17.11 -4.07 -9.87
CA ALA A 10 -17.48 -5.39 -9.37
C ALA A 10 -16.57 -6.46 -9.98
N THR A 11 -16.02 -7.33 -9.13
CA THR A 11 -15.20 -8.48 -9.52
C THR A 11 -15.82 -9.78 -9.01
N GLN A 12 -15.39 -10.91 -9.55
CA GLN A 12 -15.92 -12.25 -9.20
C GLN A 12 -17.42 -12.42 -9.52
N VAL A 13 -17.89 -11.75 -10.56
CA VAL A 13 -19.31 -11.78 -10.97
C VAL A 13 -19.66 -13.11 -11.63
N ASP A 14 -18.67 -13.81 -12.18
CA ASP A 14 -18.87 -15.06 -12.94
C ASP A 14 -19.44 -16.21 -12.09
N ALA A 15 -19.32 -16.12 -10.78
CA ALA A 15 -19.90 -17.08 -9.85
C ALA A 15 -21.42 -16.89 -9.62
N LEU A 16 -21.99 -15.74 -10.10
CA LEU A 16 -23.40 -15.43 -9.93
C LEU A 16 -24.17 -15.78 -11.20
N GLN A 17 -25.06 -16.75 -11.08
CA GLN A 17 -26.04 -17.08 -12.13
C GLN A 17 -27.45 -16.78 -11.63
N PRO A 18 -28.40 -16.49 -12.56
CA PRO A 18 -29.81 -16.39 -12.18
C PRO A 18 -30.27 -17.65 -11.45
N GLY A 19 -30.79 -17.49 -10.25
CA GLY A 19 -31.18 -18.62 -9.39
C GLY A 19 -30.12 -19.08 -8.39
N THR A 20 -28.93 -18.48 -8.36
CA THR A 20 -27.94 -18.78 -7.31
C THR A 20 -28.48 -18.40 -5.95
N TYR A 21 -28.51 -19.39 -5.03
CA TYR A 21 -28.93 -19.16 -3.66
C TYR A 21 -27.81 -18.52 -2.84
N LEU A 22 -28.08 -17.33 -2.30
CA LEU A 22 -27.15 -16.60 -1.44
C LEU A 22 -27.55 -16.77 0.01
N VAL A 23 -26.68 -17.33 0.83
CA VAL A 23 -26.90 -17.46 2.27
C VAL A 23 -26.33 -16.23 2.96
N ALA A 24 -27.17 -15.49 3.69
CA ALA A 24 -26.71 -14.44 4.57
C ALA A 24 -25.85 -15.08 5.68
N GLN A 25 -24.62 -14.68 5.78
CA GLN A 25 -23.64 -15.31 6.66
C GLN A 25 -23.96 -15.05 8.13
N THR A 26 -24.19 -16.12 8.87
CA THR A 26 -24.24 -16.13 10.32
C THR A 26 -23.01 -16.80 10.99
N ALA A 27 -22.12 -17.40 10.19
CA ALA A 27 -20.95 -18.12 10.70
C ALA A 27 -19.62 -17.52 10.18
N ALA A 28 -18.74 -17.20 11.10
CA ALA A 28 -17.47 -16.48 10.88
C ALA A 28 -16.40 -17.25 10.07
N LEU A 29 -16.68 -18.45 9.57
CA LEU A 29 -15.67 -19.33 8.99
C LEU A 29 -15.75 -19.53 7.47
N THR A 30 -16.80 -19.05 6.80
CA THR A 30 -16.92 -19.16 5.34
C THR A 30 -17.19 -17.80 4.73
N ASN A 31 -16.16 -17.22 4.09
CA ASN A 31 -16.27 -15.94 3.39
C ASN A 31 -16.88 -16.16 2.00
N THR A 32 -18.18 -16.39 1.93
CA THR A 32 -18.93 -16.49 0.67
C THR A 32 -19.49 -15.12 0.28
N GLY A 33 -18.59 -14.21 -0.09
CA GLY A 33 -18.99 -12.98 -0.75
C GLY A 33 -19.54 -13.31 -2.14
N ALA A 34 -20.76 -12.86 -2.43
CA ALA A 34 -21.38 -13.08 -3.74
C ALA A 34 -20.68 -12.28 -4.85
N VAL A 35 -20.18 -11.09 -4.52
CA VAL A 35 -19.48 -10.17 -5.42
C VAL A 35 -18.45 -9.41 -4.60
N ALA A 36 -17.25 -9.24 -5.13
CA ALA A 36 -16.27 -8.32 -4.58
C ALA A 36 -16.38 -6.96 -5.30
N LEU A 37 -16.40 -5.89 -4.53
CA LEU A 37 -16.42 -4.52 -5.05
C LEU A 37 -15.08 -3.84 -4.72
N VAL A 38 -14.37 -3.40 -5.76
CA VAL A 38 -13.10 -2.69 -5.64
C VAL A 38 -13.33 -1.21 -5.91
N ALA A 39 -13.03 -0.36 -4.94
CA ALA A 39 -13.13 1.09 -5.10
C ALA A 39 -12.13 1.58 -6.16
N THR A 40 -12.57 2.51 -7.02
CA THR A 40 -11.75 3.07 -8.11
C THR A 40 -11.26 4.49 -7.84
N GLY A 41 -11.70 5.10 -6.73
CA GLY A 41 -11.47 6.53 -6.46
C GLY A 41 -10.14 6.87 -5.78
N ASP A 42 -9.74 6.08 -4.79
CA ASP A 42 -8.58 6.40 -3.96
C ASP A 42 -7.50 5.33 -4.10
N VAL A 43 -6.49 5.63 -4.90
CA VAL A 43 -5.30 4.79 -5.03
C VAL A 43 -4.16 5.41 -4.23
N TRP A 44 -3.51 4.61 -3.41
CA TRP A 44 -2.32 4.99 -2.66
C TRP A 44 -1.20 3.98 -2.89
N VAL A 45 0.01 4.36 -2.54
CA VAL A 45 1.18 3.50 -2.58
C VAL A 45 1.65 3.25 -1.15
N ASP A 46 1.84 2.00 -0.78
CA ASP A 46 2.51 1.62 0.47
C ASP A 46 3.98 1.27 0.16
N ALA A 47 4.88 2.22 0.42
CA ALA A 47 6.31 2.07 0.19
C ALA A 47 6.98 1.47 1.45
N ASN A 48 7.56 0.27 1.33
CA ASN A 48 8.27 -0.38 2.43
C ASN A 48 9.71 0.11 2.50
N MET A 49 9.95 1.17 3.25
CA MET A 49 11.25 1.83 3.39
C MET A 49 12.08 1.21 4.52
N LYS A 50 13.41 1.24 4.41
CA LYS A 50 14.28 0.86 5.51
C LYS A 50 14.21 1.92 6.62
N GLU A 51 14.28 1.49 7.87
CA GLU A 51 14.31 2.37 9.04
C GLU A 51 15.36 3.49 8.92
N THR A 52 16.54 3.15 8.38
CA THR A 52 17.65 4.11 8.18
C THR A 52 17.30 5.23 7.20
N ASP A 53 16.43 4.96 6.23
CA ASP A 53 16.07 5.91 5.17
C ASP A 53 14.94 6.85 5.61
N LEU A 54 14.31 6.55 6.76
CA LEU A 54 13.20 7.33 7.30
C LEU A 54 13.62 8.52 8.15
N THR A 55 14.89 8.67 8.47
CA THR A 55 15.41 9.69 9.41
C THR A 55 14.90 11.10 9.11
N HIS A 56 14.75 11.44 7.84
CA HIS A 56 14.35 12.77 7.41
C HIS A 56 12.98 12.83 6.72
N VAL A 57 12.32 11.67 6.59
CA VAL A 57 10.99 11.59 5.96
C VAL A 57 9.91 12.09 6.92
N LYS A 58 9.06 12.98 6.44
CA LYS A 58 7.94 13.56 7.19
C LYS A 58 6.64 13.45 6.42
N THR A 59 5.55 13.42 7.15
CA THR A 59 4.22 13.56 6.57
C THR A 59 4.12 14.92 5.87
N GLY A 60 3.67 14.91 4.61
CA GLY A 60 3.60 16.11 3.77
C GLY A 60 4.74 16.23 2.77
N ASP A 61 5.79 15.41 2.86
CA ASP A 61 6.89 15.42 1.91
C ASP A 61 6.39 15.01 0.51
N ARG A 62 6.97 15.63 -0.52
CA ARG A 62 6.64 15.32 -1.91
C ARG A 62 7.26 14.01 -2.33
N ALA A 63 6.53 13.25 -3.12
CA ALA A 63 7.01 12.01 -3.68
C ALA A 63 6.82 11.96 -5.19
N LYS A 64 7.76 11.32 -5.87
CA LYS A 64 7.65 10.94 -7.27
C LYS A 64 7.45 9.43 -7.34
N ILE A 65 6.55 9.01 -8.19
CA ILE A 65 6.13 7.62 -8.30
C ILE A 65 6.26 7.20 -9.75
N TRP A 66 7.00 6.13 -9.99
CA TRP A 66 7.11 5.45 -11.28
C TRP A 66 6.39 4.12 -11.17
N VAL A 67 5.51 3.85 -12.10
CA VAL A 67 4.78 2.58 -12.18
C VAL A 67 5.40 1.75 -13.29
N ASP A 68 5.82 0.53 -12.99
CA ASP A 68 6.56 -0.32 -13.92
C ASP A 68 5.76 -0.63 -15.19
N SER A 69 4.43 -0.70 -15.08
CA SER A 69 3.52 -0.93 -16.20
C SER A 69 3.38 0.27 -17.15
N TYR A 70 3.85 1.45 -16.76
CA TYR A 70 3.72 2.69 -17.54
C TYR A 70 5.06 3.43 -17.65
N PRO A 71 6.02 2.88 -18.39
CA PRO A 71 7.33 3.50 -18.54
C PRO A 71 7.19 4.88 -19.20
N GLY A 72 7.91 5.87 -18.67
CA GLY A 72 7.89 7.26 -19.16
C GLY A 72 6.86 8.17 -18.49
N HIS A 73 6.01 7.65 -17.63
CA HIS A 73 5.10 8.46 -16.82
C HIS A 73 5.56 8.55 -15.37
N VAL A 74 5.50 9.75 -14.81
CA VAL A 74 5.85 10.05 -13.42
C VAL A 74 4.65 10.68 -12.74
N TRP A 75 4.17 10.03 -11.69
CA TRP A 75 3.11 10.57 -10.86
C TRP A 75 3.68 11.34 -9.69
N SER A 76 3.03 12.44 -9.35
CA SER A 76 3.30 13.18 -8.12
C SER A 76 2.44 12.63 -7.00
N GLY A 77 3.00 12.62 -5.81
CA GLY A 77 2.29 12.22 -4.61
C GLY A 77 2.81 12.94 -3.37
N THR A 78 2.17 12.70 -2.28
CA THR A 78 2.51 13.29 -0.98
C THR A 78 2.49 12.20 0.09
N VAL A 79 3.47 12.20 0.99
CA VAL A 79 3.50 11.30 2.14
C VAL A 79 2.30 11.58 3.04
N ALA A 80 1.38 10.64 3.11
CA ALA A 80 0.16 10.76 3.90
C ALA A 80 0.36 10.32 5.35
N SER A 81 1.07 9.21 5.56
CA SER A 81 1.38 8.70 6.90
C SER A 81 2.58 7.77 6.87
N ILE A 82 3.24 7.67 8.02
CA ILE A 82 4.32 6.72 8.29
C ILE A 82 3.78 5.78 9.37
N ALA A 83 3.89 4.47 9.17
CA ALA A 83 3.42 3.52 10.16
C ALA A 83 4.25 3.63 11.45
N PRO A 84 3.61 3.55 12.62
CA PRO A 84 4.30 3.70 13.91
C PRO A 84 5.18 2.49 14.27
N ALA A 85 5.04 1.39 13.54
CA ALA A 85 5.81 0.15 13.79
C ALA A 85 6.10 -0.58 12.48
N ALA A 86 7.14 -1.41 12.49
CA ALA A 86 7.48 -2.29 11.37
C ALA A 86 6.40 -3.36 11.18
N GLY A 87 6.19 -3.80 9.94
CA GLY A 87 5.20 -4.83 9.63
C GLY A 87 5.44 -6.17 10.33
N SER A 88 6.68 -6.47 10.73
CA SER A 88 7.05 -7.66 11.50
C SER A 88 6.45 -7.69 12.91
N GLU A 89 6.18 -6.53 13.52
CA GLU A 89 5.57 -6.43 14.85
C GLU A 89 4.10 -6.88 14.86
N PHE A 90 3.44 -6.82 13.71
CA PHE A 90 2.05 -7.24 13.55
C PHE A 90 1.93 -8.68 13.01
N SER A 91 3.04 -9.39 12.85
CA SER A 91 3.02 -10.78 12.39
C SER A 91 2.59 -11.71 13.53
N ILE A 92 1.64 -12.58 13.24
CA ILE A 92 1.16 -13.62 14.19
C ILE A 92 2.29 -14.61 14.53
N LEU A 93 3.30 -14.73 13.66
CA LEU A 93 4.48 -15.54 13.86
C LEU A 93 5.72 -14.65 13.75
N PRO A 94 6.14 -13.99 14.84
CA PRO A 94 7.40 -13.26 14.83
C PRO A 94 8.54 -14.25 14.57
N ALA A 95 9.49 -13.85 13.71
CA ALA A 95 10.69 -14.65 13.42
C ALA A 95 11.52 -14.77 14.71
N GLN A 96 11.28 -15.84 15.47
CA GLN A 96 12.10 -16.16 16.65
C GLN A 96 13.41 -16.80 16.16
N ASN A 97 14.50 -16.07 16.31
CA ASN A 97 15.84 -16.63 16.15
C ASN A 97 16.14 -17.55 17.35
N SER A 98 15.74 -18.83 17.25
CA SER A 98 15.96 -19.84 18.28
C SER A 98 17.42 -20.34 18.36
N SER A 99 18.33 -19.80 17.54
CA SER A 99 19.73 -20.26 17.44
C SER A 99 20.75 -19.41 18.20
N GLY A 100 20.34 -18.50 19.07
CA GLY A 100 21.25 -17.78 19.97
C GLY A 100 22.17 -16.74 19.30
N ASN A 101 22.22 -16.65 17.99
CA ASN A 101 22.96 -15.62 17.26
C ASN A 101 22.03 -14.42 17.01
N TRP A 102 22.25 -13.33 17.73
CA TRP A 102 21.52 -12.09 17.50
C TRP A 102 22.05 -11.40 16.24
N VAL A 103 21.25 -11.40 15.18
CA VAL A 103 21.53 -10.66 13.95
C VAL A 103 20.62 -9.45 13.90
N LYS A 104 21.20 -8.24 13.88
CA LYS A 104 20.45 -7.01 13.66
C LYS A 104 19.93 -6.98 12.23
N VAL A 105 18.64 -7.23 12.04
CA VAL A 105 17.97 -7.12 10.75
C VAL A 105 17.33 -5.75 10.65
N GLY A 106 17.69 -4.99 9.61
CA GLY A 106 17.03 -3.70 9.32
C GLY A 106 15.55 -3.90 9.03
N GLN A 107 14.71 -3.32 9.86
CA GLN A 107 13.25 -3.40 9.70
C GLN A 107 12.76 -2.52 8.55
N ARG A 108 11.65 -2.93 7.91
CA ARG A 108 10.98 -2.13 6.89
C ARG A 108 9.70 -1.55 7.48
N ILE A 109 9.55 -0.25 7.33
CA ILE A 109 8.42 0.51 7.83
C ILE A 109 7.59 0.95 6.62
N PRO A 110 6.29 0.64 6.57
CA PRO A 110 5.41 1.07 5.50
C PRO A 110 5.13 2.58 5.61
N VAL A 111 5.40 3.27 4.52
CA VAL A 111 5.10 4.69 4.32
C VAL A 111 3.98 4.79 3.30
N ARG A 112 2.87 5.38 3.68
CA ARG A 112 1.74 5.58 2.77
C ARG A 112 1.89 6.88 2.01
N VAL A 113 1.91 6.77 0.69
CA VAL A 113 1.97 7.91 -0.23
C VAL A 113 0.66 8.00 -0.99
N ARG A 114 -0.01 9.14 -0.87
CA ARG A 114 -1.22 9.44 -1.64
C ARG A 114 -0.82 10.03 -2.98
N ILE A 115 -1.38 9.50 -4.04
CA ILE A 115 -1.16 9.99 -5.41
C ILE A 115 -2.03 11.22 -5.63
N ASP A 116 -1.47 12.26 -6.27
CA ASP A 116 -2.21 13.47 -6.58
C ASP A 116 -3.19 13.21 -7.74
N PRO A 117 -4.49 13.54 -7.58
CA PRO A 117 -5.52 13.22 -8.56
C PRO A 117 -5.36 13.97 -9.90
N LYS A 118 -4.49 14.98 -9.96
CA LYS A 118 -4.19 15.74 -11.18
C LYS A 118 -3.21 15.06 -12.11
N SER A 119 -2.55 14.00 -11.67
CA SER A 119 -1.62 13.23 -12.48
C SER A 119 -2.40 12.27 -13.36
N GLU A 120 -2.72 12.69 -14.55
CA GLU A 120 -3.16 11.93 -15.72
C GLU A 120 -4.40 11.00 -15.57
N LYS A 121 -5.14 10.89 -16.69
CA LYS A 121 -6.35 10.06 -16.87
C LYS A 121 -6.08 8.54 -16.89
N ILE A 122 -4.87 8.10 -16.53
CA ILE A 122 -4.49 6.70 -16.54
C ILE A 122 -5.00 6.05 -15.25
N GLN A 123 -5.87 5.06 -15.37
CA GLN A 123 -6.40 4.32 -14.23
C GLN A 123 -5.32 3.38 -13.67
N LEU A 124 -4.78 3.72 -12.53
CA LEU A 124 -3.92 2.83 -11.75
C LEU A 124 -4.78 1.74 -11.09
N ARG A 125 -4.23 0.54 -11.02
CA ARG A 125 -4.89 -0.62 -10.39
C ARG A 125 -4.12 -1.07 -9.16
N ALA A 126 -4.82 -1.55 -8.15
CA ALA A 126 -4.19 -2.16 -6.99
C ALA A 126 -3.35 -3.38 -7.40
N GLY A 127 -2.21 -3.57 -6.73
CA GLY A 127 -1.28 -4.67 -7.03
C GLY A 127 -0.21 -4.38 -8.08
N MET A 128 -0.15 -3.16 -8.63
CA MET A 128 0.95 -2.76 -9.51
C MET A 128 2.23 -2.52 -8.73
N SER A 129 3.37 -2.90 -9.33
CA SER A 129 4.70 -2.58 -8.81
C SER A 129 5.06 -1.14 -9.12
N VAL A 130 5.63 -0.46 -8.13
CA VAL A 130 5.99 0.95 -8.22
C VAL A 130 7.32 1.23 -7.55
N THR A 131 8.04 2.22 -8.08
CA THR A 131 9.22 2.82 -7.43
C THR A 131 8.84 4.19 -6.91
N VAL A 132 9.21 4.50 -5.66
CA VAL A 132 8.90 5.77 -5.02
C VAL A 132 10.19 6.45 -4.62
N GLU A 133 10.31 7.72 -4.96
CA GLU A 133 11.35 8.63 -4.48
C GLU A 133 10.70 9.74 -3.66
N ILE A 134 11.13 9.90 -2.40
CA ILE A 134 10.60 10.92 -1.49
C ILE A 134 11.62 12.03 -1.38
N ASP A 135 11.20 13.26 -1.67
CA ASP A 135 12.02 14.44 -1.49
C ASP A 135 11.86 14.98 -0.07
N THR A 136 12.86 14.71 0.76
CA THR A 136 12.89 15.15 2.16
C THR A 136 13.42 16.59 2.32
N GLY A 137 13.90 17.21 1.24
CA GLY A 137 14.58 18.52 1.30
C GLY A 137 15.92 18.49 2.06
N HIS A 138 16.33 17.34 2.58
CA HIS A 138 17.59 17.21 3.33
C HIS A 138 18.77 17.06 2.36
N ARG A 139 19.74 17.97 2.49
CA ARG A 139 21.02 17.86 1.78
C ARG A 139 22.09 17.40 2.77
N ARG A 140 22.79 16.32 2.44
CA ARG A 140 23.94 15.87 3.21
C ARG A 140 25.03 16.95 3.18
N THR A 141 25.47 17.39 4.36
CA THR A 141 26.61 18.28 4.53
C THR A 141 27.88 17.45 4.75
N LEU A 142 29.02 17.98 4.32
CA LEU A 142 30.32 17.31 4.48
C LEU A 142 30.66 16.98 5.94
N SER A 143 30.07 17.68 6.91
CA SER A 143 30.23 17.43 8.34
C SER A 143 29.55 16.14 8.85
N GLU A 144 28.72 15.49 8.05
CA GLU A 144 28.06 14.22 8.40
C GLU A 144 28.86 13.00 7.89
N LEU A 145 29.99 13.24 7.22
CA LEU A 145 30.86 12.19 6.67
C LEU A 145 32.05 11.83 7.57
N PHE A 146 32.21 12.54 8.72
CA PHE A 146 33.33 12.30 9.67
C PHE A 146 32.83 12.12 11.11
#